data_220eb6e1a8e9a6bb7d37594cc4a29ff6
#
_entry.id   220eb6e1a8e9a6bb7d37594cc4a29ff6
#
_cell.length_a   1.000
_cell.length_b   1.000
_cell.length_c   1.000
_cell.angle_alpha   90.00
_cell.angle_beta   90.00
_cell.angle_gamma   90.00
#
_symmetry.space_group_name_H-M   'P 1'
#
loop_
_entity.id
_entity.type
_entity.pdbx_description
1 polymer ?
#
loop_
_entity_poly.entity_id
_entity_poly.type
_entity_poly.pdbx_seq_one_letter_code
_entity_poly.pdbx_strand_id
1 'polypeptide(L)'
;MGGVGHTVLVVDDDDSLRMLCRVNLELEGYRVLEAPTVERAEELLRGENVDVVLLDVHVGSGDGFKVLAELNDERVALFTGSFEVDAQRSAEVDAVLRKPFTLTDLSETVGRLAAREAGGSRFR
;
A
#
# COMPACT_ATOMS: atom_id res chain seq x y z
N MET A 1 -14.67 2.90 13.30
CA MET A 1 -14.74 2.31 11.99
C MET A 1 -13.84 3.01 11.01
N GLY A 2 -12.55 2.86 11.23
CA GLY A 2 -11.55 3.59 10.48
C GLY A 2 -11.49 3.30 8.99
N GLY A 3 -12.02 2.14 8.55
CA GLY A 3 -11.88 1.74 7.16
C GLY A 3 -13.05 2.05 6.25
N VAL A 4 -14.17 2.48 6.83
CA VAL A 4 -15.40 2.66 6.04
C VAL A 4 -15.19 3.70 4.93
N GLY A 5 -15.47 3.30 3.69
CA GLY A 5 -15.37 4.19 2.55
C GLY A 5 -13.97 4.30 1.93
N HIS A 6 -12.97 3.65 2.52
CA HIS A 6 -11.60 3.70 1.99
C HIS A 6 -11.23 2.41 1.27
N THR A 7 -10.46 2.55 0.20
CA THR A 7 -9.97 1.43 -0.61
C THR A 7 -8.47 1.31 -0.48
N VAL A 8 -8.01 0.09 -0.22
CA VAL A 8 -6.59 -0.24 -0.09
C VAL A 8 -6.20 -1.19 -1.22
N LEU A 9 -5.13 -0.88 -1.92
CA LEU A 9 -4.57 -1.77 -2.93
C LEU A 9 -3.32 -2.44 -2.33
N VAL A 10 -3.30 -3.77 -2.35
CA VAL A 10 -2.15 -4.54 -1.86
C VAL A 10 -1.41 -5.12 -3.07
N VAL A 11 -0.16 -4.71 -3.24
CA VAL A 11 0.69 -5.12 -4.36
C VAL A 11 1.81 -5.99 -3.82
N ASP A 12 1.71 -7.28 -4.03
CA ASP A 12 2.70 -8.25 -3.56
C ASP A 12 2.47 -9.56 -4.30
N ASP A 13 3.52 -10.24 -4.72
CA ASP A 13 3.39 -11.51 -5.42
C ASP A 13 3.12 -12.69 -4.48
N ASP A 14 3.25 -12.50 -3.18
CA ASP A 14 2.97 -13.52 -2.18
C ASP A 14 1.46 -13.58 -1.92
N ASP A 15 0.82 -14.66 -2.41
CA ASP A 15 -0.63 -14.84 -2.27
C ASP A 15 -1.06 -14.87 -0.81
N SER A 16 -0.25 -15.50 0.04
CA SER A 16 -0.59 -15.64 1.46
C SER A 16 -0.55 -14.28 2.17
N LEU A 17 0.43 -13.47 1.84
CA LEU A 17 0.54 -12.14 2.44
C LEU A 17 -0.60 -11.24 1.97
N ARG A 18 -0.94 -11.28 0.67
CA ARG A 18 -2.07 -10.51 0.17
C ARG A 18 -3.36 -10.91 0.87
N MET A 19 -3.58 -12.22 1.01
CA MET A 19 -4.77 -12.74 1.68
C MET A 19 -4.82 -12.28 3.14
N LEU A 20 -3.69 -12.35 3.83
CA LEU A 20 -3.61 -11.91 5.23
C LEU A 20 -4.00 -10.44 5.36
N CYS A 21 -3.45 -9.60 4.51
CA CYS A 21 -3.77 -8.17 4.50
C CYS A 21 -5.24 -7.95 4.18
N ARG A 22 -5.75 -8.61 3.13
CA ARG A 22 -7.13 -8.45 2.71
C ARG A 22 -8.11 -8.81 3.83
N VAL A 23 -7.95 -10.01 4.40
CA VAL A 23 -8.88 -10.48 5.44
C VAL A 23 -8.91 -9.51 6.62
N ASN A 24 -7.74 -9.11 7.08
CA ASN A 24 -7.67 -8.25 8.26
C ASN A 24 -8.16 -6.84 8.00
N LEU A 25 -7.87 -6.29 6.82
CA LEU A 25 -8.32 -4.94 6.49
C LEU A 25 -9.81 -4.92 6.18
N GLU A 26 -10.34 -5.96 5.55
CA GLU A 26 -11.78 -6.04 5.32
C GLU A 26 -12.56 -6.11 6.64
N LEU A 27 -12.01 -6.79 7.63
CA LEU A 27 -12.62 -6.83 8.97
C LEU A 27 -12.70 -5.43 9.60
N GLU A 28 -11.82 -4.53 9.19
CA GLU A 28 -11.82 -3.15 9.70
C GLU A 28 -12.64 -2.21 8.81
N GLY A 29 -13.29 -2.74 7.79
CA GLY A 29 -14.20 -1.95 6.96
C GLY A 29 -13.60 -1.43 5.66
N TYR A 30 -12.36 -1.76 5.34
CA TYR A 30 -11.74 -1.34 4.08
C TYR A 30 -12.23 -2.19 2.92
N ARG A 31 -12.31 -1.57 1.74
CA ARG A 31 -12.42 -2.32 0.49
C ARG A 31 -10.98 -2.63 0.07
N VAL A 32 -10.68 -3.89 -0.23
CA VAL A 32 -9.30 -4.29 -0.55
C VAL A 32 -9.23 -4.84 -1.96
N LEU A 33 -8.29 -4.29 -2.73
CA LEU A 33 -7.95 -4.77 -4.06
C LEU A 33 -6.58 -5.42 -4.01
N GLU A 34 -6.36 -6.44 -4.81
CA GLU A 34 -5.11 -7.19 -4.81
C GLU A 34 -4.46 -7.16 -6.18
N ALA A 35 -3.15 -6.98 -6.20
CA ALA A 35 -2.36 -7.02 -7.43
C ALA A 35 -1.14 -7.89 -7.21
N PRO A 36 -1.05 -9.05 -7.89
CA PRO A 36 0.14 -9.91 -7.78
C PRO A 36 1.29 -9.45 -8.67
N THR A 37 1.06 -8.48 -9.54
CA THR A 37 2.06 -7.97 -10.46
C THR A 37 2.00 -6.45 -10.56
N VAL A 38 3.09 -5.86 -11.04
CA VAL A 38 3.15 -4.42 -11.28
C VAL A 38 2.10 -4.00 -12.31
N GLU A 39 1.94 -4.79 -13.37
CA GLU A 39 0.98 -4.48 -14.43
C GLU A 39 -0.45 -4.45 -13.92
N ARG A 40 -0.79 -5.41 -13.05
CA ARG A 40 -2.14 -5.43 -12.47
C ARG A 40 -2.36 -4.24 -11.55
N ALA A 41 -1.34 -3.87 -10.79
CA ALA A 41 -1.41 -2.69 -9.93
C ALA A 41 -1.67 -1.44 -10.74
N GLU A 42 -0.96 -1.29 -11.85
CA GLU A 42 -1.14 -0.13 -12.73
C GLU A 42 -2.53 -0.08 -13.32
N GLU A 43 -3.07 -1.23 -13.75
CA GLU A 43 -4.45 -1.31 -14.25
C GLU A 43 -5.46 -0.87 -13.20
N LEU A 44 -5.30 -1.37 -11.99
CA LEU A 44 -6.23 -1.04 -10.90
C LEU A 44 -6.16 0.43 -10.53
N LEU A 45 -4.96 1.00 -10.49
CA LEU A 45 -4.80 2.42 -10.18
C LEU A 45 -5.43 3.32 -11.24
N ARG A 46 -5.42 2.89 -12.49
CA ARG A 46 -6.05 3.67 -13.56
C ARG A 46 -7.58 3.55 -13.56
N GLY A 47 -8.10 2.42 -13.10
CA GLY A 47 -9.53 2.14 -13.19
C GLY A 47 -10.33 2.27 -11.91
N GLU A 48 -9.67 2.37 -10.77
CA GLU A 48 -10.33 2.37 -9.46
C GLU A 48 -9.87 3.56 -8.63
N ASN A 49 -10.72 3.96 -7.70
CA ASN A 49 -10.34 4.98 -6.73
C ASN A 49 -9.68 4.29 -5.54
N VAL A 50 -8.38 4.50 -5.39
CA VAL A 50 -7.59 3.89 -4.33
C VAL A 50 -7.09 4.97 -3.39
N ASP A 51 -7.21 4.73 -2.09
CA ASP A 51 -6.79 5.68 -1.07
C ASP A 51 -5.39 5.36 -0.53
N VAL A 52 -5.11 4.08 -0.32
CA VAL A 52 -3.83 3.63 0.25
C VAL A 52 -3.29 2.48 -0.60
N VAL A 53 -2.00 2.53 -0.90
CA VAL A 53 -1.31 1.45 -1.61
C VAL A 53 -0.28 0.84 -0.66
N LEU A 54 -0.37 -0.48 -0.49
CA LEU A 54 0.65 -1.25 0.22
C LEU A 54 1.49 -1.94 -0.86
N LEU A 55 2.75 -1.55 -0.97
CA LEU A 55 3.56 -1.89 -2.12
C LEU A 55 4.81 -2.65 -1.73
N ASP A 56 4.96 -3.87 -2.24
CA ASP A 56 6.20 -4.62 -2.09
C ASP A 56 7.26 -4.00 -3.02
N VAL A 57 8.47 -3.87 -2.51
CA VAL A 57 9.61 -3.34 -3.28
C VAL A 57 9.91 -4.25 -4.48
N HIS A 58 9.82 -5.56 -4.26
CA HIS A 58 10.03 -6.55 -5.32
C HIS A 58 8.73 -7.32 -5.53
N VAL A 59 8.10 -7.14 -6.68
CA VAL A 59 6.85 -7.81 -7.01
C VAL A 59 7.15 -8.86 -8.08
N GLY A 60 7.39 -10.09 -7.62
CA GLY A 60 7.87 -11.15 -8.50
C GLY A 60 9.23 -10.76 -9.05
N SER A 61 9.35 -10.74 -10.38
CA SER A 61 10.56 -10.27 -11.05
C SER A 61 10.50 -8.77 -11.36
N GLY A 62 9.40 -8.11 -10.98
CA GLY A 62 9.19 -6.70 -11.30
C GLY A 62 9.71 -5.77 -10.23
N ASP A 63 9.86 -4.52 -10.61
CA ASP A 63 10.28 -3.45 -9.72
C ASP A 63 9.03 -2.72 -9.21
N GLY A 64 8.73 -2.91 -7.92
CA GLY A 64 7.58 -2.28 -7.29
C GLY A 64 7.60 -0.76 -7.37
N PHE A 65 8.77 -0.16 -7.42
CA PHE A 65 8.88 1.30 -7.52
C PHE A 65 8.26 1.88 -8.79
N LYS A 66 8.09 1.06 -9.83
CA LYS A 66 7.41 1.53 -11.05
C LYS A 66 5.97 1.94 -10.79
N VAL A 67 5.34 1.35 -9.77
CA VAL A 67 3.96 1.68 -9.42
C VAL A 67 3.85 3.13 -8.95
N LEU A 68 4.91 3.67 -8.34
CA LEU A 68 4.90 5.03 -7.83
C LEU A 68 4.61 6.06 -8.92
N ALA A 69 5.01 5.77 -10.16
CA ALA A 69 4.77 6.69 -11.28
C ALA A 69 3.29 6.82 -11.65
N GLU A 70 2.47 5.84 -11.23
CA GLU A 70 1.03 5.86 -11.52
C GLU A 70 0.22 6.55 -10.42
N LEU A 71 0.86 6.94 -9.32
CA LEU A 71 0.16 7.51 -8.17
C LEU A 71 -0.12 8.99 -8.37
N ASN A 72 -1.28 9.42 -7.88
CA ASN A 72 -1.66 10.83 -7.82
C ASN A 72 -1.75 11.26 -6.36
N ASP A 73 -2.92 11.03 -5.74
CA ASP A 73 -3.16 11.41 -4.35
C ASP A 73 -3.08 10.24 -3.38
N GLU A 74 -2.92 9.04 -3.89
CA GLU A 74 -2.88 7.85 -3.06
C GLU A 74 -1.70 7.92 -2.09
N ARG A 75 -1.92 7.47 -0.86
CA ARG A 75 -0.84 7.31 0.12
C ARG A 75 -0.24 5.94 -0.08
N VAL A 76 1.08 5.85 0.11
CA VAL A 76 1.77 4.60 -0.12
C VAL A 76 2.62 4.20 1.08
N ALA A 77 2.52 2.94 1.48
CA ALA A 77 3.42 2.32 2.44
C ALA A 77 4.16 1.19 1.72
N LEU A 78 5.47 1.17 1.85
CA LEU A 78 6.27 0.09 1.28
C LEU A 78 6.31 -1.10 2.23
N PHE A 79 6.19 -2.30 1.68
CA PHE A 79 6.55 -3.53 2.37
C PHE A 79 7.98 -3.87 1.96
N THR A 80 8.85 -4.14 2.92
CA THR A 80 10.21 -4.53 2.57
C THR A 80 10.79 -5.49 3.60
N GLY A 81 11.44 -6.55 3.11
CA GLY A 81 12.18 -7.48 3.94
C GLY A 81 13.68 -7.21 3.91
N SER A 82 14.10 -6.20 3.18
CA SER A 82 15.52 -5.93 2.97
C SER A 82 15.88 -4.52 3.43
N PHE A 83 17.19 -4.25 3.46
CA PHE A 83 17.70 -2.92 3.78
C PHE A 83 17.92 -2.08 2.51
N GLU A 84 17.30 -2.48 1.42
CA GLU A 84 17.52 -1.84 0.11
C GLU A 84 16.81 -0.51 -0.06
N VAL A 85 15.89 -0.17 0.85
CA VAL A 85 15.20 1.10 0.76
C VAL A 85 16.09 2.16 1.38
N ASP A 86 16.75 2.94 0.55
CA ASP A 86 17.62 4.00 1.02
C ASP A 86 16.80 5.25 1.39
N ALA A 87 17.49 6.26 1.90
CA ALA A 87 16.82 7.49 2.36
C ALA A 87 16.10 8.19 1.23
N GLN A 88 16.64 8.14 0.02
CA GLN A 88 16.03 8.81 -1.14
C GLN A 88 14.71 8.12 -1.52
N ARG A 89 14.70 6.80 -1.56
CA ARG A 89 13.49 6.04 -1.90
C ARG A 89 12.44 6.16 -0.81
N SER A 90 12.87 6.15 0.46
CA SER A 90 11.94 6.35 1.58
C SER A 90 11.21 7.67 1.51
N ALA A 91 11.85 8.69 0.96
CA ALA A 91 11.25 10.02 0.85
C ALA A 91 10.13 10.07 -0.20
N GLU A 92 10.04 9.07 -1.08
CA GLU A 92 9.01 9.02 -2.11
C GLU A 92 7.72 8.38 -1.62
N VAL A 93 7.72 7.85 -0.39
CA VAL A 93 6.57 7.14 0.15
C VAL A 93 6.17 7.72 1.49
N ASP A 94 4.97 7.36 1.96
CA ASP A 94 4.42 7.91 3.18
C ASP A 94 4.79 7.09 4.42
N ALA A 95 5.09 5.81 4.24
CA ALA A 95 5.46 4.92 5.34
C ALA A 95 6.25 3.72 4.82
N VAL A 96 6.95 3.05 5.71
CA VAL A 96 7.66 1.80 5.40
C VAL A 96 7.29 0.78 6.47
N LEU A 97 6.81 -0.39 6.04
CA LEU A 97 6.54 -1.53 6.90
C LEU A 97 7.60 -2.59 6.62
N ARG A 98 8.44 -2.85 7.59
CA ARG A 98 9.49 -3.86 7.45
C ARG A 98 8.93 -5.24 7.77
N LYS A 99 9.23 -6.19 6.91
CA LYS A 99 8.85 -7.59 7.11
C LYS A 99 9.85 -8.26 8.05
N PRO A 100 9.43 -9.05 9.02
CA PRO A 100 8.02 -9.32 9.33
C PRO A 100 7.41 -8.17 10.13
N PHE A 101 6.12 -7.92 9.89
CA PHE A 101 5.38 -6.91 10.65
C PHE A 101 4.19 -7.57 11.34
N THR A 102 3.67 -6.92 12.38
CA THR A 102 2.51 -7.43 13.09
C THR A 102 1.24 -6.92 12.42
N LEU A 103 0.11 -7.57 12.72
CA LEU A 103 -1.18 -7.08 12.25
C LEU A 103 -1.51 -5.72 12.85
N THR A 104 -1.03 -5.46 14.06
CA THR A 104 -1.17 -4.16 14.69
C THR A 104 -0.43 -3.08 13.88
N ASP A 105 0.80 -3.38 13.46
CA ASP A 105 1.57 -2.45 12.63
C ASP A 105 0.84 -2.16 11.31
N LEU A 106 0.31 -3.19 10.68
CA LEU A 106 -0.44 -3.05 9.43
C LEU A 106 -1.66 -2.16 9.64
N SER A 107 -2.46 -2.48 10.64
CA SER A 107 -3.69 -1.77 10.94
C SER A 107 -3.42 -0.30 11.25
N GLU A 108 -2.43 -0.02 12.09
CA GLU A 108 -2.09 1.35 12.48
C GLU A 108 -1.57 2.16 11.30
N THR A 109 -0.72 1.54 10.48
CA THR A 109 -0.15 2.24 9.32
C THR A 109 -1.24 2.59 8.31
N VAL A 110 -2.08 1.62 7.96
CA VAL A 110 -3.16 1.85 7.01
C VAL A 110 -4.16 2.86 7.56
N GLY A 111 -4.52 2.73 8.85
CA GLY A 111 -5.45 3.64 9.48
C GLY A 111 -4.96 5.08 9.46
N ARG A 112 -3.68 5.27 9.75
CA ARG A 112 -3.08 6.61 9.73
C ARG A 112 -3.08 7.20 8.32
N LEU A 113 -2.72 6.40 7.32
CA LEU A 113 -2.68 6.88 5.94
C LEU A 113 -4.08 7.13 5.38
N ALA A 114 -5.03 6.26 5.69
CA ALA A 114 -6.40 6.40 5.21
C ALA A 114 -7.11 7.60 5.84
N ALA A 115 -6.77 7.96 7.06
CA ALA A 115 -7.38 9.07 7.76
C ALA A 115 -6.95 10.43 7.23
N ARG A 116 -5.86 10.50 6.45
CA ARG A 116 -5.38 11.75 5.86
C ARG A 116 -6.24 12.13 4.67
N GLU A 117 -6.71 13.35 4.63
CA GLU A 117 -7.49 13.81 3.50
C GLU A 117 -6.64 13.99 2.27
N ALA A 118 -7.21 13.65 1.11
CA ALA A 118 -6.51 13.81 -0.16
C ALA A 118 -6.09 15.26 -0.35
N GLY A 119 -4.84 15.46 -0.67
CA GLY A 119 -4.28 16.78 -0.91
C GLY A 119 -4.13 17.65 0.33
N GLY A 120 -4.64 17.21 1.46
CA GLY A 120 -4.63 18.02 2.67
C GLY A 120 -3.29 18.05 3.35
N SER A 121 -2.88 16.93 3.88
CA SER A 121 -1.70 16.90 4.74
C SER A 121 -0.38 16.94 3.99
N ARG A 122 -0.34 16.54 2.74
CA ARG A 122 0.90 16.50 1.98
C ARG A 122 1.49 17.86 1.68
N PHE A 123 0.65 18.84 1.55
CA PHE A 123 1.05 20.16 1.07
C PHE A 123 0.93 21.24 2.13
N ARG A 124 0.96 20.85 3.36
CA ARG A 124 0.89 21.81 4.47
C ARG A 124 2.18 21.88 5.24
#